data_effe2bb8d66f853d21ed3293f9ac62b2
#
_entry.id   effe2bb8d66f853d21ed3293f9ac62b2
#
_cell.length_a   1.000
_cell.length_b   1.000
_cell.length_c   1.000
_cell.angle_alpha   90.00
_cell.angle_beta   90.00
_cell.angle_gamma   90.00
#
_symmetry.space_group_name_H-M   'P 1'
#
loop_
_entity.id
_entity.type
_entity.pdbx_description
1 polymer ?
#
loop_
_entity_poly.entity_id
_entity_poly.type
_entity_poly.pdbx_seq_one_letter_code
_entity_poly.pdbx_strand_id
1 'polypeptide(L)'
;MATVILVRHGRSTANTAGILAGRQAGVSLDDVGRGQAESTGQRLAVVPLVEVVTSPLERCKQTAAAIIAAQSGKPRRSTERGITECDYGDWQGRALKTLAKEPLWKVVQTQPSAAAFPGGESMTAMQARAVAAVRRRDAAIEAEHGPGAVWVAVSHGDVIKSVLADALGMHLDLFQRIHVDPASVSIIRYTATRPFVMASNTHAGDLSWLVPPPAKTSKSRKRASADAAVGGGAGPSPVPSSPHS
;
A
#
# COMPACT_ATOMS: atom_id res chain seq x y z
N MET A 1 -16.63 16.35 -6.82
CA MET A 1 -16.13 15.00 -6.52
C MET A 1 -14.64 15.10 -6.36
N ALA A 2 -14.13 14.70 -5.20
CA ALA A 2 -12.71 14.71 -4.94
C ALA A 2 -12.05 13.44 -5.57
N THR A 3 -10.74 13.43 -5.61
CA THR A 3 -9.93 12.32 -6.10
C THR A 3 -8.92 11.94 -5.01
N VAL A 4 -8.95 10.67 -4.58
CA VAL A 4 -7.95 10.14 -3.66
C VAL A 4 -6.82 9.47 -4.44
N ILE A 5 -5.60 9.79 -4.04
CA ILE A 5 -4.38 9.10 -4.43
C ILE A 5 -3.96 8.21 -3.25
N LEU A 6 -4.11 6.90 -3.40
CA LEU A 6 -3.68 5.91 -2.42
C LEU A 6 -2.18 5.62 -2.66
N VAL A 7 -1.37 5.80 -1.64
CA VAL A 7 0.07 5.54 -1.69
C VAL A 7 0.42 4.50 -0.64
N ARG A 8 0.99 3.36 -1.04
CA ARG A 8 1.57 2.44 -0.08
C ARG A 8 2.87 3.04 0.47
N HIS A 9 3.13 2.87 1.76
CA HIS A 9 4.43 3.26 2.32
C HIS A 9 5.60 2.64 1.54
N GLY A 10 6.75 3.30 1.49
CA GLY A 10 7.98 2.78 0.92
C GLY A 10 8.44 1.49 1.60
N ARG A 11 9.39 0.78 1.02
CA ARG A 11 9.94 -0.45 1.61
C ARG A 11 10.41 -0.20 3.04
N SER A 12 10.02 -1.09 3.96
CA SER A 12 10.37 -1.00 5.38
C SER A 12 11.41 -2.06 5.77
N THR A 13 12.04 -1.86 6.92
CA THR A 13 12.96 -2.82 7.54
C THR A 13 12.31 -4.19 7.72
N ALA A 14 11.02 -4.26 8.07
CA ALA A 14 10.29 -5.51 8.19
C ALA A 14 10.05 -6.20 6.84
N ASN A 15 9.78 -5.43 5.76
CA ASN A 15 9.66 -6.01 4.42
C ASN A 15 10.96 -6.70 4.00
N THR A 16 12.11 -6.06 4.23
CA THR A 16 13.44 -6.62 3.92
C THR A 16 13.75 -7.86 4.76
N ALA A 17 13.34 -7.86 6.02
CA ALA A 17 13.53 -9.00 6.93
C ALA A 17 12.54 -10.16 6.68
N GLY A 18 11.52 -9.99 5.81
CA GLY A 18 10.47 -10.98 5.58
C GLY A 18 9.60 -11.22 6.82
N ILE A 19 9.34 -10.16 7.59
CA ILE A 19 8.54 -10.16 8.81
C ILE A 19 7.19 -9.49 8.56
N LEU A 20 6.12 -10.07 9.10
CA LEU A 20 4.79 -9.46 9.09
C LEU A 20 4.73 -8.37 10.16
N ALA A 21 4.96 -7.12 9.74
CA ALA A 21 5.05 -5.99 10.68
C ALA A 21 3.74 -5.68 11.40
N GLY A 22 2.60 -5.76 10.68
CA GLY A 22 1.31 -5.32 11.22
C GLY A 22 1.39 -3.91 11.81
N ARG A 23 0.97 -3.77 13.06
CA ARG A 23 0.96 -2.51 13.81
C ARG A 23 2.17 -2.32 14.74
N GLN A 24 3.20 -3.14 14.62
CA GLN A 24 4.38 -3.03 15.46
C GLN A 24 5.01 -1.63 15.39
N ALA A 25 5.41 -1.11 16.56
CA ALA A 25 6.18 0.11 16.68
C ALA A 25 7.61 -0.08 16.16
N GLY A 26 8.29 1.02 15.80
CA GLY A 26 9.70 1.01 15.39
C GLY A 26 9.97 0.50 13.98
N VAL A 27 8.94 0.09 13.22
CA VAL A 27 9.11 -0.32 11.82
C VAL A 27 9.15 0.92 10.93
N SER A 28 10.36 1.31 10.54
CA SER A 28 10.65 2.46 9.68
C SER A 28 10.92 2.06 8.23
N LEU A 29 11.02 3.04 7.33
CA LEU A 29 11.54 2.84 6.00
C LEU A 29 13.03 2.46 6.07
N ASP A 30 13.47 1.55 5.19
CA ASP A 30 14.89 1.35 4.90
C ASP A 30 15.39 2.37 3.88
N ASP A 31 16.67 2.33 3.51
CA ASP A 31 17.26 3.30 2.57
C ASP A 31 16.59 3.27 1.20
N VAL A 32 16.27 2.07 0.69
CA VAL A 32 15.55 1.93 -0.58
C VAL A 32 14.13 2.50 -0.47
N GLY A 33 13.44 2.25 0.65
CA GLY A 33 12.10 2.78 0.89
C GLY A 33 12.08 4.30 1.01
N ARG A 34 13.13 4.93 1.54
CA ARG A 34 13.28 6.39 1.56
C ARG A 34 13.39 6.94 0.15
N GLY A 35 14.26 6.38 -0.69
CA GLY A 35 14.39 6.77 -2.09
C GLY A 35 13.10 6.54 -2.89
N GLN A 36 12.38 5.44 -2.63
CA GLN A 36 11.07 5.20 -3.24
C GLN A 36 10.05 6.29 -2.84
N ALA A 37 10.00 6.67 -1.57
CA ALA A 37 9.10 7.71 -1.07
C ALA A 37 9.42 9.08 -1.68
N GLU A 38 10.70 9.42 -1.82
CA GLU A 38 11.18 10.64 -2.48
C GLU A 38 10.78 10.66 -3.96
N SER A 39 11.01 9.57 -4.70
CA SER A 39 10.63 9.46 -6.12
C SER A 39 9.11 9.61 -6.31
N THR A 40 8.31 9.03 -5.40
CA THR A 40 6.85 9.22 -5.43
C THR A 40 6.47 10.65 -5.09
N GLY A 41 7.15 11.30 -4.13
CA GLY A 41 6.98 12.71 -3.82
C GLY A 41 7.22 13.58 -5.04
N GLN A 42 8.33 13.41 -5.74
CA GLN A 42 8.67 14.14 -6.97
C GLN A 42 7.62 13.93 -8.07
N ARG A 43 7.17 12.69 -8.26
CA ARG A 43 6.11 12.39 -9.23
C ARG A 43 4.80 13.12 -8.91
N LEU A 44 4.46 13.28 -7.64
CA LEU A 44 3.25 13.96 -7.19
C LEU A 44 3.41 15.47 -7.08
N ALA A 45 4.61 16.04 -7.25
CA ALA A 45 4.89 17.47 -7.09
C ALA A 45 4.09 18.36 -8.05
N VAL A 46 3.70 17.82 -9.22
CA VAL A 46 2.92 18.56 -10.23
C VAL A 46 1.40 18.60 -9.89
N VAL A 47 0.96 17.82 -8.89
CA VAL A 47 -0.44 17.76 -8.49
C VAL A 47 -0.67 18.71 -7.31
N PRO A 48 -1.61 19.69 -7.42
CA PRO A 48 -1.91 20.59 -6.30
C PRO A 48 -2.72 19.84 -5.24
N LEU A 49 -2.00 19.22 -4.31
CA LEU A 49 -2.63 18.46 -3.20
C LEU A 49 -3.21 19.40 -2.16
N VAL A 50 -4.47 19.17 -1.77
CA VAL A 50 -5.10 19.92 -0.68
C VAL A 50 -4.78 19.32 0.69
N GLU A 51 -4.65 17.98 0.76
CA GLU A 51 -4.36 17.28 2.00
C GLU A 51 -3.54 16.00 1.77
N VAL A 52 -2.66 15.70 2.73
CA VAL A 52 -1.95 14.41 2.84
C VAL A 52 -2.37 13.76 4.16
N VAL A 53 -3.19 12.73 4.06
CA VAL A 53 -3.69 11.92 5.17
C VAL A 53 -2.80 10.70 5.33
N THR A 54 -2.37 10.37 6.53
CA THR A 54 -1.47 9.25 6.77
C THR A 54 -2.00 8.29 7.83
N SER A 55 -1.75 6.99 7.64
CA SER A 55 -1.78 6.02 8.74
C SER A 55 -0.88 6.49 9.89
N PRO A 56 -1.22 6.19 11.16
CA PRO A 56 -0.40 6.60 12.31
C PRO A 56 0.97 5.91 12.39
N LEU A 57 1.22 4.87 11.58
CA LEU A 57 2.46 4.10 11.66
C LEU A 57 3.64 4.83 11.01
N GLU A 58 4.83 4.67 11.60
CA GLU A 58 6.02 5.46 11.30
C GLU A 58 6.40 5.43 9.82
N ARG A 59 6.43 4.26 9.19
CA ARG A 59 6.73 4.08 7.76
C ARG A 59 5.80 4.88 6.83
N CYS A 60 4.52 5.04 7.22
CA CYS A 60 3.57 5.87 6.48
C CYS A 60 3.83 7.36 6.71
N LYS A 61 4.15 7.76 7.95
CA LYS A 61 4.51 9.14 8.27
C LYS A 61 5.75 9.60 7.53
N GLN A 62 6.77 8.74 7.42
CA GLN A 62 8.00 9.02 6.67
C GLN A 62 7.71 9.17 5.17
N THR A 63 6.89 8.30 4.59
CA THR A 63 6.47 8.40 3.20
C THR A 63 5.66 9.68 2.95
N ALA A 64 4.72 10.01 3.85
CA ALA A 64 3.93 11.24 3.75
C ALA A 64 4.82 12.49 3.86
N ALA A 65 5.84 12.48 4.71
CA ALA A 65 6.78 13.59 4.85
C ALA A 65 7.55 13.85 3.55
N ALA A 66 8.01 12.80 2.85
CA ALA A 66 8.67 12.92 1.55
C ALA A 66 7.75 13.49 0.47
N ILE A 67 6.46 13.06 0.46
CA ILE A 67 5.46 13.61 -0.46
C ILE A 67 5.24 15.10 -0.20
N ILE A 68 5.05 15.49 1.07
CA ILE A 68 4.82 16.89 1.46
C ILE A 68 6.04 17.76 1.14
N ALA A 69 7.25 17.27 1.38
CA ALA A 69 8.48 18.00 1.10
C ALA A 69 8.67 18.34 -0.39
N ALA A 70 8.12 17.52 -1.29
CA ALA A 70 8.18 17.73 -2.72
C ALA A 70 7.12 18.71 -3.25
N GLN A 71 6.09 19.07 -2.44
CA GLN A 71 5.03 19.97 -2.87
C GLN A 71 5.48 21.42 -2.84
N SER A 72 5.17 22.18 -3.89
CA SER A 72 5.34 23.63 -3.92
C SER A 72 4.34 24.37 -3.00
N GLY A 73 3.15 23.77 -2.83
CA GLY A 73 2.13 24.21 -1.87
C GLY A 73 2.37 23.65 -0.47
N LYS A 74 1.48 24.00 0.47
CA LYS A 74 1.49 23.46 1.84
C LYS A 74 0.21 22.68 2.09
N PRO A 75 0.10 21.43 1.58
CA PRO A 75 -1.09 20.62 1.84
C PRO A 75 -1.27 20.40 3.34
N ARG A 76 -2.51 20.37 3.80
CA ARG A 76 -2.80 20.00 5.18
C ARG A 76 -2.28 18.57 5.46
N ARG A 77 -1.66 18.38 6.61
CA ARG A 77 -1.25 17.06 7.07
C ARG A 77 -2.18 16.59 8.18
N SER A 78 -2.73 15.38 8.03
CA SER A 78 -3.55 14.77 9.08
C SER A 78 -3.29 13.28 9.22
N THR A 79 -3.81 12.69 10.29
CA THR A 79 -3.70 11.25 10.57
C THR A 79 -5.09 10.63 10.60
N GLU A 80 -5.24 9.47 9.96
CA GLU A 80 -6.49 8.71 9.93
C GLU A 80 -6.25 7.28 10.43
N ARG A 81 -6.83 6.93 11.57
CA ARG A 81 -6.70 5.60 12.17
C ARG A 81 -7.42 4.52 11.36
N GLY A 82 -8.46 4.89 10.63
CA GLY A 82 -9.22 3.97 9.79
C GLY A 82 -8.41 3.34 8.67
N ILE A 83 -7.29 3.97 8.24
CA ILE A 83 -6.38 3.41 7.22
C ILE A 83 -5.09 2.81 7.81
N THR A 84 -5.09 2.48 9.14
CA THR A 84 -3.99 1.74 9.76
C THR A 84 -3.95 0.31 9.22
N GLU A 85 -2.77 -0.31 9.20
CA GLU A 85 -2.59 -1.70 8.77
C GLU A 85 -3.53 -2.66 9.52
N CYS A 86 -3.79 -3.80 8.91
CA CYS A 86 -4.52 -4.88 9.55
C CYS A 86 -3.88 -5.22 10.89
N ASP A 87 -4.73 -5.39 11.91
CA ASP A 87 -4.29 -5.94 13.17
C ASP A 87 -4.16 -7.46 13.03
N TYR A 88 -2.96 -7.91 12.75
CA TYR A 88 -2.69 -9.33 12.57
C TYR A 88 -2.54 -10.08 13.91
N GLY A 89 -2.77 -9.42 15.06
CA GLY A 89 -2.72 -10.03 16.38
C GLY A 89 -1.44 -10.82 16.61
N ASP A 90 -1.57 -12.10 16.97
CA ASP A 90 -0.45 -13.01 17.29
C ASP A 90 0.49 -13.29 16.09
N TRP A 91 0.11 -12.89 14.91
CA TRP A 91 0.97 -13.03 13.72
C TRP A 91 1.98 -11.89 13.57
N GLN A 92 1.75 -10.76 14.23
CA GLN A 92 2.63 -9.59 14.15
C GLN A 92 4.04 -9.92 14.67
N GLY A 93 5.06 -9.51 13.92
CA GLY A 93 6.46 -9.76 14.25
C GLY A 93 6.98 -11.14 13.88
N ARG A 94 6.13 -12.04 13.37
CA ARG A 94 6.56 -13.38 12.96
C ARG A 94 7.06 -13.37 11.51
N ALA A 95 7.99 -14.27 11.22
CA ALA A 95 8.52 -14.44 9.88
C ALA A 95 7.44 -15.01 8.91
N LEU A 96 7.29 -14.38 7.74
CA LEU A 96 6.32 -14.80 6.70
C LEU A 96 6.49 -16.28 6.32
N LYS A 97 7.75 -16.78 6.23
CA LYS A 97 8.05 -18.19 5.95
C LYS A 97 7.51 -19.16 7.02
N THR A 98 7.36 -18.69 8.26
CA THR A 98 6.77 -19.48 9.35
C THR A 98 5.26 -19.42 9.27
N LEU A 99 4.69 -18.24 9.06
CA LEU A 99 3.26 -18.03 8.91
C LEU A 99 2.68 -18.78 7.71
N ALA A 100 3.43 -18.92 6.64
CA ALA A 100 3.03 -19.68 5.45
C ALA A 100 2.74 -21.18 5.73
N LYS A 101 3.10 -21.69 6.90
CA LYS A 101 2.80 -23.06 7.34
C LYS A 101 1.53 -23.15 8.21
N GLU A 102 0.99 -22.02 8.64
CA GLU A 102 -0.22 -21.97 9.46
C GLU A 102 -1.46 -22.31 8.61
N PRO A 103 -2.44 -23.06 9.13
CA PRO A 103 -3.68 -23.36 8.38
C PRO A 103 -4.41 -22.08 7.93
N LEU A 104 -4.43 -21.04 8.78
CA LEU A 104 -5.06 -19.76 8.47
C LEU A 104 -4.41 -19.07 7.26
N TRP A 105 -3.13 -19.32 6.96
CA TRP A 105 -2.46 -18.74 5.79
C TRP A 105 -3.21 -19.06 4.49
N LYS A 106 -3.63 -20.32 4.33
CA LYS A 106 -4.42 -20.74 3.17
C LYS A 106 -5.74 -19.98 3.08
N VAL A 107 -6.42 -19.77 4.22
CA VAL A 107 -7.67 -19.00 4.28
C VAL A 107 -7.43 -17.56 3.83
N VAL A 108 -6.40 -16.90 4.36
CA VAL A 108 -6.03 -15.52 3.96
C VAL A 108 -5.73 -15.42 2.46
N GLN A 109 -5.16 -16.46 1.85
CA GLN A 109 -4.84 -16.45 0.42
C GLN A 109 -6.05 -16.76 -0.48
N THR A 110 -6.95 -17.65 -0.06
CA THR A 110 -8.03 -18.15 -0.94
C THR A 110 -9.42 -17.64 -0.59
N GLN A 111 -9.65 -17.29 0.68
CA GLN A 111 -10.93 -16.84 1.20
C GLN A 111 -10.76 -15.80 2.32
N PRO A 112 -10.12 -14.66 2.03
CA PRO A 112 -9.83 -13.66 3.06
C PRO A 112 -11.07 -13.14 3.79
N SER A 113 -12.27 -13.18 3.21
CA SER A 113 -13.50 -12.80 3.91
C SER A 113 -13.81 -13.68 5.14
N ALA A 114 -13.30 -14.90 5.19
CA ALA A 114 -13.42 -15.81 6.33
C ALA A 114 -12.22 -15.72 7.30
N ALA A 115 -11.20 -14.92 6.99
CA ALA A 115 -10.01 -14.82 7.82
C ALA A 115 -10.21 -13.86 8.99
N ALA A 116 -9.93 -14.35 10.20
CA ALA A 116 -9.81 -13.56 11.43
C ALA A 116 -8.50 -13.94 12.12
N PHE A 117 -7.70 -12.94 12.47
CA PHE A 117 -6.40 -13.19 13.09
C PHE A 117 -6.54 -13.38 14.60
N PRO A 118 -5.91 -14.41 15.20
CA PRO A 118 -5.94 -14.63 16.64
C PRO A 118 -5.39 -13.38 17.37
N GLY A 119 -6.17 -12.86 18.33
CA GLY A 119 -5.82 -11.62 19.04
C GLY A 119 -5.83 -10.34 18.20
N GLY A 120 -6.33 -10.42 16.96
CA GLY A 120 -6.37 -9.30 16.02
C GLY A 120 -7.76 -9.05 15.43
N GLU A 121 -7.81 -8.41 14.25
CA GLU A 121 -9.07 -8.15 13.54
C GLU A 121 -9.30 -9.15 12.40
N SER A 122 -10.54 -9.20 11.89
CA SER A 122 -10.85 -9.92 10.65
C SER A 122 -10.51 -9.06 9.43
N MET A 123 -10.25 -9.72 8.29
CA MET A 123 -10.04 -9.02 7.02
C MET A 123 -11.28 -8.21 6.59
N THR A 124 -12.48 -8.69 6.90
CA THR A 124 -13.74 -7.97 6.64
C THR A 124 -13.86 -6.71 7.51
N ALA A 125 -13.49 -6.77 8.80
CA ALA A 125 -13.48 -5.60 9.67
C ALA A 125 -12.45 -4.55 9.19
N MET A 126 -11.26 -4.99 8.79
CA MET A 126 -10.23 -4.13 8.21
C MET A 126 -10.74 -3.44 6.93
N GLN A 127 -11.35 -4.18 5.99
CA GLN A 127 -11.93 -3.59 4.78
C GLN A 127 -13.01 -2.57 5.12
N ALA A 128 -13.97 -2.93 5.97
CA ALA A 128 -15.09 -2.06 6.32
C ALA A 128 -14.62 -0.72 6.91
N ARG A 129 -13.69 -0.74 7.89
CA ARG A 129 -13.15 0.51 8.46
C ARG A 129 -12.35 1.34 7.48
N ALA A 130 -11.56 0.69 6.61
CA ALA A 130 -10.71 1.37 5.63
C ALA A 130 -11.56 2.08 4.56
N VAL A 131 -12.53 1.38 3.99
CA VAL A 131 -13.48 1.93 3.01
C VAL A 131 -14.28 3.08 3.62
N ALA A 132 -14.83 2.90 4.82
CA ALA A 132 -15.59 3.94 5.52
C ALA A 132 -14.72 5.19 5.79
N ALA A 133 -13.46 5.01 6.20
CA ALA A 133 -12.53 6.10 6.47
C ALA A 133 -12.20 6.90 5.19
N VAL A 134 -11.88 6.20 4.09
CA VAL A 134 -11.55 6.85 2.81
C VAL A 134 -12.75 7.61 2.27
N ARG A 135 -13.93 7.00 2.22
CA ARG A 135 -15.15 7.65 1.70
C ARG A 135 -15.56 8.85 2.53
N ARG A 136 -15.53 8.75 3.87
CA ARG A 136 -15.83 9.87 4.77
C ARG A 136 -14.85 11.02 4.56
N ARG A 137 -13.54 10.71 4.44
CA ARG A 137 -12.52 11.73 4.22
C ARG A 137 -12.67 12.41 2.85
N ASP A 138 -12.93 11.63 1.80
CA ASP A 138 -13.15 12.15 0.45
C ASP A 138 -14.32 13.13 0.41
N ALA A 139 -15.45 12.76 1.01
CA ALA A 139 -16.62 13.62 1.11
C ALA A 139 -16.36 14.92 1.90
N ALA A 140 -15.62 14.83 3.00
CA ALA A 140 -15.24 16.02 3.80
C ALA A 140 -14.32 16.97 3.04
N ILE A 141 -13.33 16.43 2.31
CA ILE A 141 -12.41 17.20 1.47
C ILE A 141 -13.16 17.86 0.30
N GLU A 142 -14.08 17.14 -0.34
CA GLU A 142 -14.92 17.72 -1.39
C GLU A 142 -15.77 18.86 -0.87
N ALA A 143 -16.37 18.73 0.31
CA ALA A 143 -17.19 19.76 0.92
C ALA A 143 -16.37 21.01 1.27
N GLU A 144 -15.12 20.85 1.71
CA GLU A 144 -14.23 21.94 2.12
C GLU A 144 -13.55 22.64 0.92
N HIS A 145 -13.07 21.85 -0.08
CA HIS A 145 -12.22 22.33 -1.17
C HIS A 145 -12.89 22.32 -2.54
N GLY A 146 -14.12 21.84 -2.62
CA GLY A 146 -14.90 21.79 -3.86
C GLY A 146 -14.61 20.57 -4.76
N PRO A 147 -15.39 20.44 -5.85
CA PRO A 147 -15.20 19.39 -6.82
C PRO A 147 -13.86 19.56 -7.56
N GLY A 148 -13.14 18.46 -7.74
CA GLY A 148 -11.82 18.45 -8.35
C GLY A 148 -10.66 18.50 -7.36
N ALA A 149 -10.91 18.65 -6.05
CA ALA A 149 -9.89 18.52 -5.03
C ALA A 149 -9.15 17.18 -5.12
N VAL A 150 -7.82 17.21 -4.97
CA VAL A 150 -6.98 16.01 -4.99
C VAL A 150 -6.26 15.89 -3.65
N TRP A 151 -6.33 14.71 -3.06
CA TRP A 151 -5.70 14.43 -1.79
C TRP A 151 -4.99 13.07 -1.80
N VAL A 152 -4.06 12.88 -0.87
CA VAL A 152 -3.26 11.64 -0.74
C VAL A 152 -3.65 10.92 0.55
N ALA A 153 -3.80 9.60 0.47
CA ALA A 153 -3.89 8.70 1.61
C ALA A 153 -2.67 7.75 1.62
N VAL A 154 -1.76 7.94 2.56
CA VAL A 154 -0.59 7.06 2.73
C VAL A 154 -0.94 5.93 3.67
N SER A 155 -0.92 4.69 3.17
CA SER A 155 -1.39 3.51 3.88
C SER A 155 -0.55 2.26 3.56
N HIS A 156 -1.13 1.08 3.65
CA HIS A 156 -0.49 -0.23 3.65
C HIS A 156 -1.04 -1.11 2.54
N GLY A 157 -0.33 -2.19 2.22
CA GLY A 157 -0.66 -3.07 1.09
C GLY A 157 -2.07 -3.65 1.17
N ASP A 158 -2.41 -4.35 2.26
CA ASP A 158 -3.70 -5.04 2.36
C ASP A 158 -4.86 -4.04 2.52
N VAL A 159 -4.64 -2.91 3.18
CA VAL A 159 -5.62 -1.83 3.28
C VAL A 159 -5.95 -1.24 1.91
N ILE A 160 -4.93 -0.90 1.12
CA ILE A 160 -5.13 -0.33 -0.24
C ILE A 160 -5.80 -1.34 -1.16
N LYS A 161 -5.38 -2.61 -1.15
CA LYS A 161 -6.03 -3.67 -1.90
C LYS A 161 -7.52 -3.80 -1.56
N SER A 162 -7.86 -3.72 -0.27
CA SER A 162 -9.25 -3.80 0.20
C SER A 162 -10.10 -2.63 -0.26
N VAL A 163 -9.55 -1.41 -0.25
CA VAL A 163 -10.23 -0.21 -0.75
C VAL A 163 -10.40 -0.28 -2.27
N LEU A 164 -9.39 -0.76 -3.01
CA LEU A 164 -9.47 -0.96 -4.45
C LEU A 164 -10.48 -2.04 -4.82
N ALA A 165 -10.52 -3.16 -4.08
CA ALA A 165 -11.50 -4.22 -4.30
C ALA A 165 -12.94 -3.70 -4.13
N ASP A 166 -13.21 -2.92 -3.09
CA ASP A 166 -14.51 -2.27 -2.89
C ASP A 166 -14.86 -1.33 -4.06
N ALA A 167 -13.91 -0.46 -4.46
CA ALA A 167 -14.13 0.49 -5.56
C ALA A 167 -14.37 -0.20 -6.92
N LEU A 168 -13.80 -1.40 -7.12
CA LEU A 168 -14.00 -2.23 -8.31
C LEU A 168 -15.25 -3.12 -8.23
N GLY A 169 -15.98 -3.13 -7.10
CA GLY A 169 -17.10 -4.05 -6.87
C GLY A 169 -16.65 -5.52 -6.76
N MET A 170 -15.39 -5.75 -6.40
CA MET A 170 -14.84 -7.09 -6.23
C MET A 170 -15.15 -7.63 -4.83
N HIS A 171 -15.54 -8.90 -4.75
CA HIS A 171 -15.60 -9.59 -3.46
C HIS A 171 -14.21 -9.61 -2.80
N LEU A 172 -14.15 -9.51 -1.46
CA LEU A 172 -12.90 -9.47 -0.71
C LEU A 172 -12.01 -10.71 -0.99
N ASP A 173 -12.61 -11.85 -1.30
CA ASP A 173 -11.86 -13.08 -1.64
C ASP A 173 -11.02 -12.96 -2.93
N LEU A 174 -11.25 -11.91 -3.71
CA LEU A 174 -10.50 -11.66 -4.93
C LEU A 174 -9.40 -10.58 -4.75
N PHE A 175 -9.29 -9.95 -3.56
CA PHE A 175 -8.40 -8.81 -3.36
C PHE A 175 -6.92 -9.13 -3.56
N GLN A 176 -6.51 -10.40 -3.42
CA GLN A 176 -5.14 -10.85 -3.70
C GLN A 176 -4.77 -10.76 -5.19
N ARG A 177 -5.74 -10.60 -6.09
CA ARG A 177 -5.51 -10.34 -7.52
C ARG A 177 -5.00 -8.92 -7.79
N ILE A 178 -5.16 -8.02 -6.81
CA ILE A 178 -4.70 -6.64 -6.88
C ILE A 178 -3.26 -6.59 -6.35
N HIS A 179 -2.35 -6.06 -7.15
CA HIS A 179 -0.98 -5.84 -6.72
C HIS A 179 -0.79 -4.40 -6.25
N VAL A 180 -0.04 -4.22 -5.15
CA VAL A 180 0.27 -2.90 -4.58
C VAL A 180 1.69 -2.95 -4.03
N ASP A 181 2.64 -2.38 -4.76
CA ASP A 181 4.06 -2.34 -4.41
C ASP A 181 4.38 -1.21 -3.41
N PRO A 182 5.50 -1.29 -2.69
CA PRO A 182 5.99 -0.17 -1.87
C PRO A 182 6.12 1.12 -2.68
N ALA A 183 5.62 2.23 -2.14
CA ALA A 183 5.55 3.55 -2.73
C ALA A 183 4.77 3.64 -4.06
N SER A 184 4.04 2.59 -4.46
CA SER A 184 3.16 2.66 -5.62
C SER A 184 1.97 3.58 -5.38
N VAL A 185 1.43 4.07 -6.48
CA VAL A 185 0.29 4.99 -6.54
C VAL A 185 -0.90 4.30 -7.18
N SER A 186 -2.06 4.36 -6.52
CA SER A 186 -3.36 3.99 -7.07
C SER A 186 -4.33 5.17 -6.92
N ILE A 187 -5.23 5.36 -7.87
CA ILE A 187 -6.08 6.56 -7.94
C ILE A 187 -7.54 6.14 -8.03
N ILE A 188 -8.37 6.67 -7.12
CA ILE A 188 -9.82 6.48 -7.15
C ILE A 188 -10.49 7.86 -7.20
N ARG A 189 -11.45 8.00 -8.10
CA ARG A 189 -12.38 9.13 -8.13
C ARG A 189 -13.75 8.64 -7.68
N TYR A 190 -14.22 9.15 -6.55
CA TYR A 190 -15.57 8.89 -6.09
C TYR A 190 -16.55 9.83 -6.78
N THR A 191 -17.63 9.30 -7.31
CA THR A 191 -18.70 10.09 -7.93
C THR A 191 -20.02 9.87 -7.21
N ALA A 192 -21.02 10.66 -7.51
CA ALA A 192 -22.35 10.51 -6.90
C ALA A 192 -22.96 9.12 -7.16
N THR A 193 -22.58 8.46 -8.25
CA THR A 193 -23.17 7.17 -8.66
C THR A 193 -22.25 5.98 -8.36
N ARG A 194 -20.95 6.13 -8.54
CA ARG A 194 -19.98 5.02 -8.35
C ARG A 194 -18.55 5.53 -8.25
N PRO A 195 -17.63 4.77 -7.63
CA PRO A 195 -16.20 5.03 -7.74
C PRO A 195 -15.67 4.62 -9.12
N PHE A 196 -14.59 5.29 -9.56
CA PHE A 196 -13.78 4.91 -10.71
C PHE A 196 -12.34 4.70 -10.27
N VAL A 197 -11.79 3.51 -10.50
CA VAL A 197 -10.37 3.25 -10.34
C VAL A 197 -9.66 3.74 -11.60
N MET A 198 -8.99 4.87 -11.51
CA MET A 198 -8.32 5.54 -12.64
C MET A 198 -6.96 4.94 -12.93
N ALA A 199 -6.27 4.42 -11.91
CA ALA A 199 -4.97 3.78 -11.99
C ALA A 199 -4.77 2.84 -10.79
N SER A 200 -3.98 1.79 -10.96
CA SER A 200 -3.60 0.87 -9.90
C SER A 200 -2.13 0.50 -10.00
N ASN A 201 -1.43 0.48 -8.86
CA ASN A 201 -0.03 0.07 -8.73
C ASN A 201 0.94 0.74 -9.71
N THR A 202 0.79 2.03 -9.94
CA THR A 202 1.68 2.76 -10.86
C THR A 202 2.94 3.25 -10.16
N HIS A 203 4.07 3.20 -10.87
CA HIS A 203 5.39 3.63 -10.39
C HIS A 203 5.95 4.76 -11.27
N ALA A 204 6.95 5.47 -10.77
CA ALA A 204 7.83 6.27 -11.60
C ALA A 204 8.79 5.34 -12.37
N GLY A 205 9.20 5.78 -13.57
CA GLY A 205 10.15 5.03 -14.41
C GLY A 205 9.48 4.23 -15.54
N ASP A 206 10.28 3.41 -16.18
CA ASP A 206 9.92 2.58 -17.32
C ASP A 206 9.47 1.15 -16.89
N LEU A 207 9.38 0.25 -17.84
CA LEU A 207 8.96 -1.14 -17.62
C LEU A 207 10.15 -2.11 -17.47
N SER A 208 11.36 -1.62 -17.18
CA SER A 208 12.58 -2.45 -17.05
C SER A 208 12.44 -3.54 -15.96
N TRP A 209 11.59 -3.32 -14.96
CA TRP A 209 11.28 -4.31 -13.93
C TRP A 209 10.62 -5.60 -14.46
N LEU A 210 10.08 -5.59 -15.70
CA LEU A 210 9.57 -6.78 -16.39
C LEU A 210 10.66 -7.62 -17.04
N VAL A 211 11.86 -7.07 -17.19
CA VAL A 211 12.99 -7.80 -17.82
C VAL A 211 13.42 -8.93 -16.88
N PRO A 212 13.34 -10.19 -17.31
CA PRO A 212 13.78 -11.30 -16.48
C PRO A 212 15.27 -11.16 -16.13
N PRO A 213 15.67 -11.45 -14.88
CA PRO A 213 17.07 -11.47 -14.55
C PRO A 213 17.80 -12.54 -15.41
N PRO A 214 19.06 -12.32 -15.78
CA PRO A 214 19.83 -13.25 -16.58
C PRO A 214 19.81 -14.65 -15.93
N ALA A 215 19.60 -15.68 -16.73
CA ALA A 215 19.50 -17.05 -16.27
C ALA A 215 20.78 -17.45 -15.51
N LYS A 216 20.69 -17.61 -14.18
CA LYS A 216 21.78 -18.20 -13.41
C LYS A 216 21.84 -19.69 -13.74
N THR A 217 22.94 -20.15 -14.28
CA THR A 217 23.25 -21.56 -14.48
C THR A 217 23.48 -22.22 -13.12
N SER A 218 22.43 -22.59 -12.40
CA SER A 218 22.53 -23.50 -11.27
C SER A 218 21.27 -24.33 -11.14
N LYS A 219 21.48 -25.63 -11.08
CA LYS A 219 20.47 -26.66 -10.81
C LYS A 219 19.92 -26.45 -9.40
N SER A 220 18.63 -26.19 -9.29
CA SER A 220 17.82 -26.02 -8.09
C SER A 220 17.27 -24.60 -7.89
N ARG A 221 16.14 -24.35 -8.55
CA ARG A 221 15.22 -23.28 -8.13
C ARG A 221 13.94 -23.93 -7.62
N LYS A 222 13.73 -23.90 -6.29
CA LYS A 222 12.36 -23.89 -5.77
C LYS A 222 11.71 -22.63 -6.36
N ARG A 223 10.67 -22.80 -7.17
CA ARG A 223 9.83 -21.69 -7.62
C ARG A 223 9.37 -20.94 -6.38
N ALA A 224 9.68 -19.66 -6.28
CA ALA A 224 9.02 -18.78 -5.33
C ALA A 224 7.52 -18.84 -5.64
N SER A 225 6.70 -18.94 -4.60
CA SER A 225 5.24 -18.87 -4.74
C SER A 225 4.89 -17.60 -5.50
N ALA A 226 4.04 -17.73 -6.53
CA ALA A 226 3.52 -16.60 -7.28
C ALA A 226 2.44 -15.84 -6.51
N ASP A 227 2.08 -16.31 -5.29
CA ASP A 227 1.05 -15.72 -4.47
C ASP A 227 1.52 -14.42 -3.82
N ALA A 228 0.62 -13.45 -3.73
CA ALA A 228 0.87 -12.20 -3.05
C ALA A 228 1.16 -12.43 -1.56
N ALA A 229 2.21 -11.80 -1.03
CA ALA A 229 2.53 -11.90 0.39
C ALA A 229 1.49 -11.15 1.24
N VAL A 230 1.03 -11.78 2.34
CA VAL A 230 0.22 -11.13 3.38
C VAL A 230 0.98 -9.91 3.91
N GLY A 231 0.31 -8.77 4.06
CA GLY A 231 0.94 -7.51 4.44
C GLY A 231 1.70 -6.83 3.30
N GLY A 232 1.62 -7.37 2.08
CA GLY A 232 2.32 -6.89 0.89
C GLY A 232 3.84 -7.14 0.92
N GLY A 233 4.40 -7.72 -0.12
CA GLY A 233 5.83 -8.01 -0.26
C GLY A 233 6.75 -6.78 -0.32
N ALA A 234 8.05 -7.02 -0.51
CA ALA A 234 9.09 -5.99 -0.61
C ALA A 234 9.09 -5.22 -1.95
N GLY A 235 8.22 -5.59 -2.88
CA GLY A 235 8.22 -5.06 -4.24
C GLY A 235 9.35 -5.62 -5.12
N PRO A 236 9.44 -5.18 -6.38
CA PRO A 236 10.53 -5.56 -7.26
C PRO A 236 11.88 -5.03 -6.71
N SER A 237 12.93 -5.85 -6.89
CA SER A 237 14.28 -5.40 -6.55
C SER A 237 14.69 -4.27 -7.47
N PRO A 238 15.38 -3.22 -6.95
CA PRO A 238 15.91 -2.16 -7.80
C PRO A 238 16.88 -2.76 -8.82
N VAL A 239 16.73 -2.37 -10.08
CA VAL A 239 17.72 -2.67 -11.13
C VAL A 239 18.96 -1.83 -10.81
N PRO A 240 20.19 -2.40 -10.78
CA PRO A 240 21.40 -1.61 -10.63
C PRO A 240 21.46 -0.58 -11.75
N SER A 241 21.60 0.69 -11.39
CA SER A 241 21.88 1.75 -12.37
C SER A 241 23.18 1.44 -13.09
N SER A 242 23.13 1.23 -14.39
CA SER A 242 24.35 1.17 -15.20
C SER A 242 25.06 2.52 -15.10
N PRO A 243 26.38 2.55 -14.89
CA PRO A 243 27.10 3.83 -14.94
C PRO A 243 26.96 4.38 -16.36
N HIS A 244 26.49 5.60 -16.47
CA HIS A 244 26.54 6.34 -17.71
C HIS A 244 28.00 6.52 -18.10
N SER A 245 28.42 5.88 -19.17
CA SER A 245 29.68 6.16 -19.91
C SER A 245 29.49 7.34 -20.84
#